data_94273261225039b6ba1a2c07ec286806
#
_entry.id   94273261225039b6ba1a2c07ec286806
#
_cell.length_a   1.000
_cell.length_b   1.000
_cell.length_c   1.000
_cell.angle_alpha   90.00
_cell.angle_beta   90.00
_cell.angle_gamma   90.00
#
_symmetry.space_group_name_H-M   'P 1'
#
loop_
_entity.id
_entity.type
_entity.pdbx_description
1 polymer ?
#
loop_
_entity_poly.entity_id
_entity_poly.type
_entity_poly.pdbx_seq_one_letter_code
_entity_poly.pdbx_strand_id
1 'polypeptide(L)'
;MYKKKVLNVPETPIDEDDWELKQEMVASDDGVNAIEFSRRDLTPRVKNQGRIGSCVGHSGRVVYGDTLDFDGKEPSAMWIYKKGKIHDPFPGEDYSGTTIKGACRGLIKEGCCEEKFWPYVDSEDAQMLEGAAENAAQYKIDAYYTIPKQNHDLIKKALLKETLWTSFRVHRHFYYTPKSGIVDSEKYLASENVGGHAIAMTGWKYVDGELYWEFQNSWGLLFGNLGFFYLESSLYEEILINNNGPIYIHTKLELDDEKYEDIRKRKEQEKKDRREKELKDLKRKEKIKSILRTLPWIGFGAVAIWAYFFNGVE
;
A
#
# COMPACT_ATOMS: atom_id res chain seq x y z
N MET A 1 -22.09 -15.16 -12.97
CA MET A 1 -22.28 -14.01 -12.07
C MET A 1 -21.26 -14.13 -10.93
N TYR A 2 -20.35 -13.18 -10.77
CA TYR A 2 -19.40 -13.20 -9.67
C TYR A 2 -20.13 -13.05 -8.34
N LYS A 3 -19.82 -13.91 -7.35
CA LYS A 3 -20.35 -13.73 -6.00
C LYS A 3 -19.82 -12.40 -5.46
N LYS A 4 -20.67 -11.66 -4.74
CA LYS A 4 -20.29 -10.40 -4.10
C LYS A 4 -19.02 -10.62 -3.26
N LYS A 5 -17.98 -9.82 -3.52
CA LYS A 5 -16.72 -9.84 -2.77
C LYS A 5 -16.80 -8.88 -1.60
N VAL A 6 -16.10 -9.17 -0.53
CA VAL A 6 -15.84 -8.20 0.53
C VAL A 6 -14.72 -7.29 0.05
N LEU A 7 -15.02 -6.00 -0.08
CA LEU A 7 -14.16 -4.94 -0.61
C LEU A 7 -13.94 -3.91 0.51
N ASN A 8 -12.99 -4.19 1.37
CA ASN A 8 -12.80 -3.47 2.63
C ASN A 8 -11.32 -3.10 2.84
N VAL A 9 -10.74 -2.42 1.85
CA VAL A 9 -9.46 -1.72 2.04
C VAL A 9 -9.81 -0.29 2.46
N PRO A 10 -9.63 0.07 3.74
CA PRO A 10 -9.90 1.43 4.20
C PRO A 10 -8.81 2.40 3.73
N GLU A 11 -9.14 3.69 3.71
CA GLU A 11 -8.15 4.73 3.54
C GLU A 11 -7.18 4.70 4.71
N THR A 12 -5.89 4.73 4.40
CA THR A 12 -4.85 4.85 5.42
C THR A 12 -4.49 6.32 5.54
N PRO A 13 -4.39 6.88 6.75
CA PRO A 13 -3.87 8.22 6.93
C PRO A 13 -2.49 8.36 6.26
N ILE A 14 -2.23 9.53 5.70
CA ILE A 14 -0.89 9.87 5.23
C ILE A 14 0.02 9.79 6.45
N ASP A 15 0.96 8.87 6.41
CA ASP A 15 1.99 8.75 7.42
C ASP A 15 3.17 9.60 6.96
N GLU A 16 3.54 10.61 7.74
CA GLU A 16 4.70 11.45 7.45
C GLU A 16 6.02 10.67 7.47
N ASP A 17 5.99 9.48 8.04
CA ASP A 17 7.10 8.53 8.03
C ASP A 17 7.14 7.65 6.77
N ASP A 18 6.18 7.75 5.84
CA ASP A 18 6.21 7.05 4.57
C ASP A 18 7.37 7.57 3.71
N TRP A 19 8.16 6.63 3.24
CA TRP A 19 9.29 6.94 2.36
C TRP A 19 8.78 7.03 0.92
N GLU A 20 9.20 8.08 0.23
CA GLU A 20 8.96 8.22 -1.21
C GLU A 20 10.16 7.69 -1.99
N LEU A 21 9.91 6.81 -2.96
CA LEU A 21 10.93 6.33 -3.88
C LEU A 21 11.44 7.50 -4.73
N LYS A 22 12.74 7.69 -4.75
CA LYS A 22 13.38 8.73 -5.56
C LYS A 22 13.91 8.13 -6.85
N GLN A 23 13.91 8.93 -7.92
CA GLN A 23 14.36 8.50 -9.26
C GLN A 23 15.80 7.99 -9.24
N GLU A 24 16.66 8.60 -8.46
CA GLU A 24 18.06 8.23 -8.27
C GLU A 24 18.26 6.90 -7.52
N MET A 25 17.22 6.41 -6.83
CA MET A 25 17.25 5.13 -6.11
C MET A 25 16.97 3.93 -7.03
N VAL A 26 16.48 4.18 -8.24
CA VAL A 26 16.20 3.13 -9.23
C VAL A 26 17.15 3.31 -10.40
N ALA A 27 17.94 2.28 -10.71
CA ALA A 27 18.85 2.32 -11.84
C ALA A 27 18.14 2.72 -13.13
N SER A 28 18.84 3.47 -14.01
CA SER A 28 18.32 3.79 -15.34
C SER A 28 18.11 2.50 -16.12
N ASP A 29 16.96 2.36 -16.75
CA ASP A 29 16.63 1.23 -17.58
C ASP A 29 15.96 1.73 -18.86
N ASP A 30 16.47 1.32 -20.02
CA ASP A 30 15.95 1.73 -21.32
C ASP A 30 14.56 1.16 -21.62
N GLY A 31 14.13 0.14 -20.85
CA GLY A 31 12.83 -0.52 -21.00
C GLY A 31 11.61 0.38 -20.74
N VAL A 32 11.77 1.55 -20.11
CA VAL A 32 10.66 2.50 -19.81
C VAL A 32 9.96 3.02 -21.07
N ASN A 33 10.64 3.00 -22.22
CA ASN A 33 10.10 3.43 -23.50
C ASN A 33 9.38 2.32 -24.27
N ALA A 34 9.32 1.10 -23.73
CA ALA A 34 8.61 0.01 -24.35
C ALA A 34 7.11 0.32 -24.48
N ILE A 35 6.52 -0.07 -25.63
CA ILE A 35 5.07 0.10 -25.87
C ILE A 35 4.25 -0.76 -24.90
N GLU A 36 4.80 -1.92 -24.50
CA GLU A 36 4.21 -2.80 -23.51
C GLU A 36 5.29 -3.50 -22.68
N PHE A 37 4.95 -3.82 -21.45
CA PHE A 37 5.76 -4.63 -20.55
C PHE A 37 4.84 -5.36 -19.57
N SER A 38 5.14 -6.62 -19.29
CA SER A 38 4.34 -7.41 -18.34
C SER A 38 5.22 -8.38 -17.56
N ARG A 39 4.94 -8.49 -16.26
CA ARG A 39 5.57 -9.46 -15.37
C ARG A 39 4.70 -10.72 -15.15
N ARG A 40 3.70 -10.96 -15.97
CA ARG A 40 2.76 -12.10 -15.80
C ARG A 40 3.48 -13.43 -15.60
N ASP A 41 4.55 -13.66 -16.37
CA ASP A 41 5.30 -14.92 -16.32
C ASP A 41 6.22 -15.03 -15.09
N LEU A 42 6.45 -13.92 -14.40
CA LEU A 42 7.27 -13.84 -13.18
C LEU A 42 6.42 -13.86 -11.92
N THR A 43 5.14 -13.47 -12.01
CA THR A 43 4.25 -13.40 -10.84
C THR A 43 3.66 -14.77 -10.48
N PRO A 44 3.40 -15.02 -9.19
CA PRO A 44 2.68 -16.20 -8.75
C PRO A 44 1.31 -16.31 -9.42
N ARG A 45 0.86 -17.55 -9.65
CA ARG A 45 -0.43 -17.83 -10.32
C ARG A 45 -1.60 -17.09 -9.67
N VAL A 46 -2.59 -16.72 -10.52
CA VAL A 46 -3.84 -16.12 -10.07
C VAL A 46 -4.61 -17.02 -9.13
N LYS A 47 -4.96 -16.54 -7.95
CA LYS A 47 -5.82 -17.22 -6.96
C LYS A 47 -7.18 -16.53 -6.81
N ASN A 48 -8.06 -17.09 -6.02
CA ASN A 48 -9.37 -16.53 -5.71
C ASN A 48 -9.50 -16.34 -4.20
N GLN A 49 -9.64 -15.09 -3.76
CA GLN A 49 -9.79 -14.72 -2.34
C GLN A 49 -11.10 -15.20 -1.70
N GLY A 50 -12.05 -15.78 -2.47
CA GLY A 50 -13.31 -16.22 -1.91
C GLY A 50 -14.19 -15.09 -1.37
N ARG A 51 -14.67 -15.21 -0.12
CA ARG A 51 -15.69 -14.36 0.49
C ARG A 51 -15.14 -13.40 1.55
N ILE A 52 -13.96 -13.66 2.10
CA ILE A 52 -13.35 -12.78 3.10
C ILE A 52 -12.58 -11.62 2.46
N GLY A 53 -12.38 -10.52 3.20
CA GLY A 53 -11.72 -9.28 2.74
C GLY A 53 -10.21 -9.39 2.62
N SER A 54 -9.68 -10.53 2.17
CA SER A 54 -8.25 -10.84 2.12
C SER A 54 -7.52 -10.38 0.85
N CYS A 55 -8.05 -9.38 0.13
CA CYS A 55 -7.42 -8.89 -1.10
C CYS A 55 -6.00 -8.36 -0.87
N VAL A 56 -5.74 -7.70 0.26
CA VAL A 56 -4.38 -7.28 0.65
C VAL A 56 -3.45 -8.49 0.77
N GLY A 57 -3.87 -9.57 1.44
CA GLY A 57 -3.08 -10.80 1.52
C GLY A 57 -2.79 -11.42 0.16
N HIS A 58 -3.80 -11.47 -0.72
CA HIS A 58 -3.65 -12.05 -2.06
C HIS A 58 -2.77 -11.21 -2.98
N SER A 59 -2.95 -9.89 -3.02
CA SER A 59 -2.09 -9.02 -3.81
C SER A 59 -0.66 -8.95 -3.22
N GLY A 60 -0.54 -8.91 -1.90
CA GLY A 60 0.75 -8.96 -1.22
C GLY A 60 1.52 -10.25 -1.53
N ARG A 61 0.85 -11.41 -1.60
CA ARG A 61 1.46 -12.67 -2.04
C ARG A 61 2.06 -12.56 -3.44
N VAL A 62 1.41 -11.83 -4.36
CA VAL A 62 1.92 -11.65 -5.72
C VAL A 62 3.15 -10.76 -5.70
N VAL A 63 3.06 -9.58 -5.08
CA VAL A 63 4.15 -8.60 -5.00
C VAL A 63 5.35 -9.22 -4.29
N TYR A 64 5.14 -9.78 -3.13
CA TYR A 64 6.17 -10.35 -2.28
C TYR A 64 6.82 -11.61 -2.89
N GLY A 65 6.02 -12.43 -3.59
CA GLY A 65 6.53 -13.63 -4.27
C GLY A 65 7.30 -13.35 -5.56
N ASP A 66 7.10 -12.16 -6.17
CA ASP A 66 7.91 -11.68 -7.29
C ASP A 66 9.25 -11.09 -6.81
N THR A 67 9.22 -10.43 -5.65
CA THR A 67 10.36 -9.69 -5.08
C THR A 67 11.34 -10.61 -4.35
N LEU A 68 10.85 -11.60 -3.61
CA LEU A 68 11.67 -12.57 -2.90
C LEU A 68 11.75 -13.89 -3.67
N ASP A 69 12.97 -14.38 -3.81
CA ASP A 69 13.19 -15.75 -4.27
C ASP A 69 12.77 -16.74 -3.16
N PHE A 70 11.55 -17.21 -3.27
CA PHE A 70 11.00 -18.27 -2.41
C PHE A 70 11.43 -19.68 -2.87
N ASP A 71 12.45 -19.83 -3.72
CA ASP A 71 12.87 -21.12 -4.29
C ASP A 71 11.70 -21.90 -4.92
N GLY A 72 10.81 -21.22 -5.64
CA GLY A 72 9.60 -21.80 -6.21
C GLY A 72 8.47 -22.10 -5.21
N LYS A 73 8.62 -21.67 -3.94
CA LYS A 73 7.58 -21.73 -2.92
C LYS A 73 6.66 -20.51 -3.02
N GLU A 74 5.49 -20.57 -2.41
CA GLU A 74 4.54 -19.45 -2.40
C GLU A 74 4.44 -18.80 -1.03
N PRO A 75 4.43 -17.44 -0.94
CA PRO A 75 4.11 -16.73 0.30
C PRO A 75 2.66 -16.97 0.73
N SER A 76 2.41 -17.02 2.03
CA SER A 76 1.07 -17.20 2.57
C SER A 76 0.24 -15.91 2.46
N ALA A 77 -0.81 -15.96 1.65
CA ALA A 77 -1.79 -14.87 1.58
C ALA A 77 -2.52 -14.68 2.93
N MET A 78 -2.75 -15.75 3.68
CA MET A 78 -3.39 -15.68 4.99
C MET A 78 -2.49 -15.00 6.01
N TRP A 79 -1.19 -15.31 6.03
CA TRP A 79 -0.22 -14.65 6.90
C TRP A 79 -0.20 -13.13 6.67
N ILE A 80 -0.01 -12.71 5.39
CA ILE A 80 0.04 -11.29 5.04
C ILE A 80 -1.25 -10.59 5.46
N TYR A 81 -2.42 -11.19 5.22
CA TYR A 81 -3.71 -10.65 5.60
C TYR A 81 -3.85 -10.49 7.13
N LYS A 82 -3.60 -11.55 7.89
CA LYS A 82 -3.77 -11.56 9.35
C LYS A 82 -2.74 -10.65 10.05
N LYS A 83 -1.50 -10.63 9.58
CA LYS A 83 -0.49 -9.71 10.11
C LYS A 83 -0.79 -8.26 9.71
N GLY A 84 -1.34 -8.02 8.53
CA GLY A 84 -1.86 -6.72 8.14
C GLY A 84 -2.88 -6.18 9.15
N LYS A 85 -3.86 -6.99 9.56
CA LYS A 85 -4.87 -6.63 10.59
C LYS A 85 -4.27 -6.28 11.95
N ILE A 86 -3.18 -6.95 12.34
CA ILE A 86 -2.49 -6.67 13.62
C ILE A 86 -1.77 -5.31 13.59
N HIS A 87 -1.28 -4.91 12.42
CA HIS A 87 -0.41 -3.75 12.25
C HIS A 87 -1.05 -2.57 11.52
N ASP A 88 -2.32 -2.67 11.13
CA ASP A 88 -3.05 -1.55 10.55
C ASP A 88 -3.42 -0.48 11.62
N PRO A 89 -3.85 0.72 11.22
CA PRO A 89 -4.16 1.79 12.18
C PRO A 89 -5.53 1.63 12.88
N PHE A 90 -6.19 0.49 12.74
CA PHE A 90 -7.54 0.23 13.27
C PHE A 90 -7.54 -0.91 14.30
N PRO A 91 -6.82 -0.78 15.44
CA PRO A 91 -6.68 -1.86 16.40
C PRO A 91 -8.02 -2.19 17.06
N GLY A 92 -8.33 -3.49 17.12
CA GLY A 92 -9.55 -3.98 17.80
C GLY A 92 -10.82 -3.89 16.97
N GLU A 93 -10.78 -3.42 15.72
CA GLU A 93 -11.92 -3.46 14.83
C GLU A 93 -12.11 -4.86 14.23
N ASP A 94 -13.30 -5.43 14.46
CA ASP A 94 -13.69 -6.73 13.90
C ASP A 94 -14.33 -6.57 12.51
N TYR A 95 -13.54 -6.09 11.54
CA TYR A 95 -13.96 -6.02 10.14
C TYR A 95 -13.14 -6.98 9.26
N SER A 96 -13.76 -7.48 8.19
CA SER A 96 -13.08 -8.30 7.19
C SER A 96 -12.39 -7.37 6.19
N GLY A 97 -11.09 -7.22 6.33
CA GLY A 97 -10.25 -6.30 5.53
C GLY A 97 -9.00 -5.89 6.30
N THR A 98 -8.08 -5.21 5.63
CA THR A 98 -6.90 -4.56 6.21
C THR A 98 -6.28 -3.57 5.22
N THR A 99 -5.17 -2.93 5.58
CA THR A 99 -4.46 -1.96 4.75
C THR A 99 -3.15 -2.53 4.21
N ILE A 100 -2.70 -2.02 3.05
CA ILE A 100 -1.38 -2.39 2.50
C ILE A 100 -0.25 -1.97 3.46
N LYS A 101 -0.33 -0.77 4.06
CA LYS A 101 0.66 -0.31 5.03
C LYS A 101 0.74 -1.20 6.27
N GLY A 102 -0.41 -1.65 6.78
CA GLY A 102 -0.46 -2.62 7.87
C GLY A 102 0.27 -3.91 7.51
N ALA A 103 0.01 -4.42 6.31
CA ALA A 103 0.70 -5.60 5.80
C ALA A 103 2.21 -5.36 5.65
N CYS A 104 2.65 -4.23 5.09
CA CYS A 104 4.08 -3.88 5.00
C CYS A 104 4.76 -3.84 6.38
N ARG A 105 4.10 -3.24 7.40
CA ARG A 105 4.61 -3.23 8.78
C ARG A 105 4.74 -4.65 9.35
N GLY A 106 3.80 -5.54 9.05
CA GLY A 106 3.87 -6.96 9.40
C GLY A 106 5.07 -7.65 8.73
N LEU A 107 5.27 -7.41 7.43
CA LEU A 107 6.38 -7.97 6.66
C LEU A 107 7.75 -7.49 7.17
N ILE A 108 7.88 -6.22 7.58
CA ILE A 108 9.12 -5.70 8.19
C ILE A 108 9.37 -6.36 9.55
N LYS A 109 8.37 -6.46 10.40
CA LYS A 109 8.53 -6.94 11.77
C LYS A 109 8.68 -8.45 11.85
N GLU A 110 7.84 -9.17 11.13
CA GLU A 110 7.64 -10.61 11.30
C GLU A 110 8.00 -11.41 10.04
N GLY A 111 8.06 -10.76 8.86
CA GLY A 111 8.26 -11.44 7.58
C GLY A 111 6.99 -12.10 7.07
N CYS A 112 7.16 -13.11 6.20
CA CYS A 112 6.03 -13.90 5.67
C CYS A 112 6.39 -15.37 5.60
N CYS A 113 5.54 -16.25 6.13
CA CYS A 113 5.75 -17.68 5.98
C CYS A 113 5.30 -18.21 4.61
N GLU A 114 5.82 -19.36 4.25
CA GLU A 114 5.36 -20.12 3.10
C GLU A 114 3.89 -20.55 3.25
N GLU A 115 3.17 -20.62 2.15
CA GLU A 115 1.75 -21.03 2.09
C GLU A 115 1.48 -22.36 2.83
N LYS A 116 2.44 -23.30 2.85
CA LYS A 116 2.28 -24.60 3.54
C LYS A 116 2.14 -24.48 5.06
N PHE A 117 2.66 -23.39 5.69
CA PHE A 117 2.55 -23.16 7.13
C PHE A 117 1.28 -22.41 7.53
N TRP A 118 0.68 -21.66 6.61
CA TRP A 118 -0.64 -21.09 6.79
C TRP A 118 -1.38 -21.09 5.46
N PRO A 119 -1.95 -22.26 5.09
CA PRO A 119 -2.70 -22.40 3.85
C PRO A 119 -3.89 -21.45 3.80
N TYR A 120 -4.17 -20.92 2.61
CA TYR A 120 -5.34 -20.08 2.44
C TYR A 120 -6.63 -20.91 2.52
N VAL A 121 -7.53 -20.50 3.40
CA VAL A 121 -8.93 -20.97 3.46
C VAL A 121 -9.87 -19.77 3.46
N ASP A 122 -11.07 -19.93 2.87
CA ASP A 122 -12.09 -18.87 2.76
C ASP A 122 -12.84 -18.71 4.10
N SER A 123 -12.09 -18.48 5.20
CA SER A 123 -12.61 -18.31 6.56
C SER A 123 -11.69 -17.39 7.36
N GLU A 124 -12.29 -16.54 8.19
CA GLU A 124 -11.55 -15.71 9.16
C GLU A 124 -10.93 -16.55 10.30
N ASP A 125 -11.43 -17.76 10.54
CA ASP A 125 -10.98 -18.65 11.62
C ASP A 125 -9.78 -19.52 11.24
N ALA A 126 -9.17 -19.27 10.07
CA ALA A 126 -8.00 -20.01 9.62
C ALA A 126 -6.87 -19.96 10.66
N GLN A 127 -6.34 -21.12 11.03
CA GLN A 127 -5.25 -21.25 11.99
C GLN A 127 -3.93 -21.53 11.28
N MET A 128 -2.84 -20.92 11.79
CA MET A 128 -1.50 -21.23 11.31
C MET A 128 -1.01 -22.56 11.91
N LEU A 129 -0.12 -23.22 11.20
CA LEU A 129 0.55 -24.45 11.67
C LEU A 129 1.77 -24.09 12.53
N GLU A 130 2.25 -25.07 13.29
CA GLU A 130 3.50 -24.97 14.06
C GLU A 130 4.69 -24.65 13.13
N GLY A 131 5.62 -23.82 13.60
CA GLY A 131 6.79 -23.38 12.82
C GLY A 131 6.53 -22.24 11.84
N ALA A 132 5.29 -21.73 11.73
CA ALA A 132 4.96 -20.64 10.81
C ALA A 132 5.73 -19.34 11.12
N ALA A 133 5.88 -18.99 12.40
CA ALA A 133 6.58 -17.78 12.81
C ALA A 133 8.09 -17.85 12.57
N GLU A 134 8.69 -19.02 12.86
CA GLU A 134 10.12 -19.29 12.62
C GLU A 134 10.42 -19.29 11.12
N ASN A 135 9.53 -19.83 10.30
CA ASN A 135 9.66 -19.80 8.85
C ASN A 135 9.53 -18.35 8.35
N ALA A 136 8.53 -17.60 8.82
CA ALA A 136 8.30 -16.21 8.40
C ALA A 136 9.49 -15.29 8.71
N ALA A 137 10.16 -15.49 9.85
CA ALA A 137 11.28 -14.67 10.27
C ALA A 137 12.48 -14.70 9.29
N GLN A 138 12.56 -15.71 8.43
CA GLN A 138 13.60 -15.84 7.40
C GLN A 138 13.34 -14.94 6.19
N TYR A 139 12.10 -14.47 6.02
CA TYR A 139 11.63 -13.74 4.85
C TYR A 139 11.03 -12.40 5.28
N LYS A 140 11.88 -11.44 5.62
CA LYS A 140 11.49 -10.06 5.97
C LYS A 140 11.78 -9.12 4.81
N ILE A 141 11.04 -8.02 4.74
CA ILE A 141 11.40 -6.88 3.93
C ILE A 141 12.13 -5.86 4.79
N ASP A 142 13.03 -5.08 4.18
CA ASP A 142 13.79 -4.05 4.89
C ASP A 142 12.98 -2.75 4.99
N ALA A 143 12.31 -2.37 3.91
CA ALA A 143 11.53 -1.15 3.83
C ALA A 143 10.42 -1.24 2.76
N TYR A 144 9.57 -0.24 2.70
CA TYR A 144 8.66 0.03 1.59
C TYR A 144 8.67 1.51 1.25
N TYR A 145 8.36 1.82 0.00
CA TYR A 145 8.35 3.18 -0.54
C TYR A 145 7.05 3.43 -1.27
N THR A 146 6.55 4.67 -1.22
CA THR A 146 5.46 5.12 -2.08
C THR A 146 6.04 5.73 -3.35
N ILE A 147 5.35 5.59 -4.47
CA ILE A 147 5.70 6.22 -5.75
C ILE A 147 4.59 7.22 -6.07
N PRO A 148 4.92 8.51 -6.34
CA PRO A 148 3.89 9.48 -6.75
C PRO A 148 3.12 8.98 -7.97
N LYS A 149 1.78 8.96 -7.88
CA LYS A 149 0.90 8.36 -8.90
C LYS A 149 1.03 8.97 -10.30
N GLN A 150 1.47 10.23 -10.39
CA GLN A 150 1.70 10.95 -11.63
C GLN A 150 3.10 10.71 -12.20
N ASN A 151 4.02 10.09 -11.45
CA ASN A 151 5.37 9.82 -11.93
C ASN A 151 5.41 8.49 -12.70
N HIS A 152 4.80 8.50 -13.90
CA HIS A 152 4.67 7.30 -14.75
C HIS A 152 6.02 6.67 -15.08
N ASP A 153 7.06 7.47 -15.30
CA ASP A 153 8.40 6.95 -15.61
C ASP A 153 9.00 6.22 -14.42
N LEU A 154 8.84 6.75 -13.21
CA LEU A 154 9.31 6.07 -12.01
C LEU A 154 8.50 4.80 -11.73
N ILE A 155 7.18 4.82 -11.96
CA ILE A 155 6.34 3.61 -11.87
C ILE A 155 6.82 2.54 -12.86
N LYS A 156 7.09 2.90 -14.11
CA LYS A 156 7.61 1.96 -15.13
C LYS A 156 8.99 1.42 -14.74
N LYS A 157 9.91 2.28 -14.31
CA LYS A 157 11.24 1.86 -13.82
C LYS A 157 11.15 0.88 -12.67
N ALA A 158 10.27 1.15 -11.71
CA ALA A 158 10.02 0.25 -10.60
C ALA A 158 9.43 -1.09 -11.08
N LEU A 159 8.47 -1.07 -12.02
CA LEU A 159 7.89 -2.28 -12.61
C LEU A 159 8.90 -3.13 -13.40
N LEU A 160 9.91 -2.53 -14.00
CA LEU A 160 11.00 -3.29 -14.64
C LEU A 160 11.79 -4.12 -13.61
N LYS A 161 11.77 -3.74 -12.35
CA LYS A 161 12.45 -4.45 -11.26
C LYS A 161 11.51 -5.40 -10.53
N GLU A 162 10.33 -4.93 -10.13
CA GLU A 162 9.41 -5.64 -9.24
C GLU A 162 7.95 -5.34 -9.55
N THR A 163 7.06 -6.21 -9.11
CA THR A 163 5.62 -5.97 -9.07
C THR A 163 5.31 -4.94 -7.97
N LEU A 164 4.41 -3.99 -8.25
CA LEU A 164 4.03 -2.95 -7.30
C LEU A 164 2.71 -3.26 -6.60
N TRP A 165 2.55 -2.78 -5.37
CA TRP A 165 1.35 -2.99 -4.57
C TRP A 165 0.49 -1.74 -4.52
N THR A 166 -0.80 -1.85 -4.84
CA THR A 166 -1.70 -0.70 -4.86
C THR A 166 -3.12 -1.07 -4.47
N SER A 167 -3.94 -0.05 -4.25
CA SER A 167 -5.37 -0.22 -3.96
C SER A 167 -6.19 0.88 -4.59
N PHE A 168 -7.42 0.56 -4.97
CA PHE A 168 -8.34 1.50 -5.60
C PHE A 168 -9.79 1.30 -5.18
N ARG A 169 -10.62 2.33 -5.38
CA ARG A 169 -12.06 2.25 -5.17
C ARG A 169 -12.69 1.46 -6.31
N VAL A 170 -13.35 0.36 -5.97
CA VAL A 170 -14.06 -0.47 -6.94
C VAL A 170 -15.46 0.12 -7.17
N HIS A 171 -15.76 0.37 -8.42
CA HIS A 171 -17.11 0.70 -8.88
C HIS A 171 -17.82 -0.55 -9.43
N ARG A 172 -19.15 -0.58 -9.34
CA ARG A 172 -19.96 -1.76 -9.69
C ARG A 172 -19.68 -2.33 -11.08
N HIS A 173 -19.35 -1.45 -12.06
CA HIS A 173 -19.05 -1.89 -13.43
C HIS A 173 -17.81 -2.79 -13.52
N PHE A 174 -16.88 -2.71 -12.56
CA PHE A 174 -15.69 -3.56 -12.51
C PHE A 174 -15.99 -5.07 -12.52
N TYR A 175 -17.14 -5.48 -11.95
CA TYR A 175 -17.57 -6.89 -12.00
C TYR A 175 -17.85 -7.40 -13.43
N TYR A 176 -17.98 -6.50 -14.39
CA TYR A 176 -18.29 -6.80 -15.79
C TYR A 176 -17.07 -6.60 -16.70
N THR A 177 -15.85 -6.54 -16.14
CA THR A 177 -14.60 -6.45 -16.91
C THR A 177 -14.57 -7.52 -17.99
N PRO A 178 -14.42 -7.15 -19.29
CA PRO A 178 -14.48 -8.07 -20.41
C PRO A 178 -13.26 -9.01 -20.47
N LYS A 179 -13.30 -10.00 -21.36
CA LYS A 179 -12.19 -10.94 -21.57
C LYS A 179 -10.93 -10.30 -22.16
N SER A 180 -11.02 -9.12 -22.75
CA SER A 180 -9.85 -8.30 -23.10
C SER A 180 -9.08 -7.81 -21.87
N GLY A 181 -9.76 -7.75 -20.73
CA GLY A 181 -9.25 -7.15 -19.49
C GLY A 181 -9.33 -5.63 -19.44
N ILE A 182 -9.60 -4.95 -20.56
CA ILE A 182 -9.66 -3.48 -20.62
C ILE A 182 -10.95 -3.03 -19.92
N VAL A 183 -10.82 -2.22 -18.88
CA VAL A 183 -11.94 -1.64 -18.14
C VAL A 183 -12.43 -0.39 -18.88
N ASP A 184 -13.72 -0.29 -19.08
CA ASP A 184 -14.39 0.87 -19.68
C ASP A 184 -14.47 2.00 -18.64
N SER A 185 -13.65 3.04 -18.78
CA SER A 185 -13.49 4.13 -17.82
C SER A 185 -14.79 4.90 -17.59
N GLU A 186 -15.54 5.18 -18.66
CA GLU A 186 -16.80 5.94 -18.58
C GLU A 186 -17.86 5.17 -17.80
N LYS A 187 -18.12 3.91 -18.16
CA LYS A 187 -19.07 3.05 -17.44
C LYS A 187 -18.64 2.75 -16.02
N TYR A 188 -17.33 2.66 -15.79
CA TYR A 188 -16.79 2.46 -14.45
C TYR A 188 -17.19 3.63 -13.56
N LEU A 189 -16.85 4.86 -13.93
CA LEU A 189 -17.14 6.07 -13.17
C LEU A 189 -18.63 6.37 -13.03
N ALA A 190 -19.43 6.03 -14.04
CA ALA A 190 -20.89 6.17 -14.00
C ALA A 190 -21.57 5.18 -13.04
N SER A 191 -20.88 4.18 -12.53
CA SER A 191 -21.44 3.18 -11.63
C SER A 191 -21.10 3.45 -10.16
N GLU A 192 -21.87 2.84 -9.24
CA GLU A 192 -21.75 3.01 -7.80
C GLU A 192 -20.39 2.49 -7.28
N ASN A 193 -19.74 3.25 -6.40
CA ASN A 193 -18.62 2.77 -5.59
C ASN A 193 -19.10 1.69 -4.61
N VAL A 194 -18.44 0.54 -4.61
CA VAL A 194 -18.82 -0.63 -3.80
C VAL A 194 -17.75 -1.06 -2.80
N GLY A 195 -16.65 -0.29 -2.66
CA GLY A 195 -15.62 -0.49 -1.65
C GLY A 195 -14.19 -0.42 -2.17
N GLY A 196 -13.22 -0.67 -1.29
CA GLY A 196 -11.80 -0.64 -1.59
C GLY A 196 -11.23 -2.04 -1.92
N HIS A 197 -10.29 -2.11 -2.85
CA HIS A 197 -9.66 -3.35 -3.30
C HIS A 197 -8.15 -3.20 -3.48
N ALA A 198 -7.38 -4.14 -2.93
CA ALA A 198 -5.93 -4.19 -3.13
C ALA A 198 -5.56 -5.17 -4.24
N ILE A 199 -4.61 -4.78 -5.06
CA ILE A 199 -4.16 -5.49 -6.26
C ILE A 199 -2.66 -5.36 -6.47
N ALA A 200 -2.09 -6.22 -7.31
CA ALA A 200 -0.72 -6.15 -7.76
C ALA A 200 -0.65 -5.52 -9.15
N MET A 201 0.13 -4.43 -9.30
CA MET A 201 0.41 -3.80 -10.59
C MET A 201 1.59 -4.53 -11.22
N THR A 202 1.40 -5.08 -12.41
CA THR A 202 2.33 -6.04 -13.05
C THR A 202 2.94 -5.55 -14.35
N GLY A 203 2.51 -4.41 -14.89
CA GLY A 203 3.02 -3.92 -16.15
C GLY A 203 2.22 -2.75 -16.73
N TRP A 204 2.43 -2.51 -18.00
CA TRP A 204 1.73 -1.49 -18.78
C TRP A 204 1.63 -1.87 -20.25
N LYS A 205 0.73 -1.20 -20.95
CA LYS A 205 0.69 -1.14 -22.40
C LYS A 205 0.09 0.18 -22.88
N TYR A 206 0.37 0.53 -24.12
CA TYR A 206 -0.33 1.60 -24.81
C TYR A 206 -1.42 1.03 -25.72
N VAL A 207 -2.61 1.65 -25.68
CA VAL A 207 -3.72 1.35 -26.59
C VAL A 207 -4.20 2.67 -27.15
N ASP A 208 -4.18 2.82 -28.47
CA ASP A 208 -4.55 4.04 -29.19
C ASP A 208 -3.83 5.32 -28.69
N GLY A 209 -2.60 5.17 -28.21
CA GLY A 209 -1.77 6.25 -27.67
C GLY A 209 -1.94 6.49 -26.16
N GLU A 210 -2.95 5.91 -25.52
CA GLU A 210 -3.21 6.05 -24.09
C GLU A 210 -2.51 4.98 -23.27
N LEU A 211 -1.98 5.35 -22.10
CA LEU A 211 -1.29 4.46 -21.16
C LEU A 211 -2.30 3.69 -20.32
N TYR A 212 -2.17 2.37 -20.33
CA TYR A 212 -2.91 1.44 -19.47
C TYR A 212 -1.95 0.69 -18.55
N TRP A 213 -2.25 0.70 -17.26
CA TRP A 213 -1.57 -0.12 -16.27
C TRP A 213 -2.18 -1.52 -16.23
N GLU A 214 -1.32 -2.54 -16.16
CA GLU A 214 -1.73 -3.94 -16.02
C GLU A 214 -1.74 -4.35 -14.55
N PHE A 215 -2.76 -5.14 -14.17
CA PHE A 215 -2.92 -5.63 -12.81
C PHE A 215 -3.30 -7.10 -12.77
N GLN A 216 -2.76 -7.82 -11.77
CA GLN A 216 -3.24 -9.16 -11.40
C GLN A 216 -4.28 -9.05 -10.28
N ASN A 217 -5.48 -9.59 -10.55
CA ASN A 217 -6.59 -9.64 -9.60
C ASN A 217 -6.58 -10.94 -8.78
N SER A 218 -7.32 -10.93 -7.68
CA SER A 218 -7.53 -12.07 -6.78
C SER A 218 -8.92 -12.69 -6.87
N TRP A 219 -9.57 -12.63 -8.05
CA TRP A 219 -10.93 -13.16 -8.26
C TRP A 219 -10.97 -14.39 -9.18
N GLY A 220 -9.82 -15.06 -9.37
CA GLY A 220 -9.67 -16.26 -10.17
C GLY A 220 -9.56 -16.00 -11.67
N LEU A 221 -9.25 -17.06 -12.42
CA LEU A 221 -8.94 -17.01 -13.86
C LEU A 221 -10.12 -16.61 -14.75
N LEU A 222 -11.35 -16.68 -14.26
CA LEU A 222 -12.52 -16.29 -15.07
C LEU A 222 -12.70 -14.78 -15.17
N PHE A 223 -12.10 -14.01 -14.29
CA PHE A 223 -12.15 -12.54 -14.32
C PHE A 223 -11.24 -11.98 -15.41
N GLY A 224 -11.72 -10.99 -16.16
CA GLY A 224 -10.96 -10.26 -17.17
C GLY A 224 -10.20 -11.15 -18.14
N ASN A 225 -8.95 -10.83 -18.37
CA ASN A 225 -8.02 -11.60 -19.19
C ASN A 225 -7.24 -12.60 -18.32
N LEU A 226 -7.84 -13.76 -18.06
CA LEU A 226 -7.25 -14.84 -17.24
C LEU A 226 -6.82 -14.34 -15.83
N GLY A 227 -7.63 -13.48 -15.22
CA GLY A 227 -7.38 -12.91 -13.89
C GLY A 227 -6.62 -11.59 -13.93
N PHE A 228 -6.26 -11.09 -15.09
CA PHE A 228 -5.64 -9.79 -15.28
C PHE A 228 -6.61 -8.77 -15.88
N PHE A 229 -6.32 -7.50 -15.65
CA PHE A 229 -7.09 -6.40 -16.22
C PHE A 229 -6.20 -5.16 -16.41
N TYR A 230 -6.75 -4.18 -17.13
CA TYR A 230 -6.06 -2.96 -17.47
C TYR A 230 -6.94 -1.77 -17.11
N LEU A 231 -6.35 -0.79 -16.44
CA LEU A 231 -6.94 0.52 -16.19
C LEU A 231 -6.17 1.57 -16.96
N GLU A 232 -6.87 2.44 -17.66
CA GLU A 232 -6.29 3.66 -18.18
C GLU A 232 -5.64 4.46 -17.04
N SER A 233 -4.48 5.09 -17.29
CA SER A 233 -3.72 5.76 -16.22
C SER A 233 -4.50 6.88 -15.56
N SER A 234 -5.28 7.65 -16.32
CA SER A 234 -6.16 8.71 -15.82
C SER A 234 -7.23 8.16 -14.86
N LEU A 235 -7.91 7.07 -15.24
CA LEU A 235 -8.87 6.39 -14.36
C LEU A 235 -8.20 5.87 -13.09
N TYR A 236 -7.05 5.20 -13.22
CA TYR A 236 -6.31 4.69 -12.07
C TYR A 236 -5.96 5.78 -11.06
N GLU A 237 -5.46 6.93 -11.54
CA GLU A 237 -5.11 8.07 -10.68
C GLU A 237 -6.32 8.66 -9.95
N GLU A 238 -7.51 8.65 -10.58
CA GLU A 238 -8.75 9.16 -9.99
C GLU A 238 -9.28 8.25 -8.89
N ILE A 239 -9.22 6.93 -9.09
CA ILE A 239 -9.84 5.96 -8.18
C ILE A 239 -8.92 5.40 -7.09
N LEU A 240 -7.66 5.80 -7.05
CA LEU A 240 -6.73 5.42 -5.98
C LEU A 240 -7.32 5.73 -4.60
N ILE A 241 -7.21 4.78 -3.67
CA ILE A 241 -7.70 4.96 -2.30
C ILE A 241 -6.80 5.91 -1.53
N ASN A 242 -5.49 5.77 -1.67
CA ASN A 242 -4.52 6.66 -1.05
C ASN A 242 -3.82 7.48 -2.14
N ASN A 243 -3.78 8.78 -1.98
CA ASN A 243 -3.20 9.69 -2.98
C ASN A 243 -1.69 9.50 -3.23
N ASN A 244 -1.04 8.62 -2.49
CA ASN A 244 0.41 8.40 -2.54
C ASN A 244 0.88 7.46 -3.67
N GLY A 245 -0.05 6.90 -4.47
CA GLY A 245 0.32 5.98 -5.57
C GLY A 245 0.69 4.57 -5.13
N PRO A 246 1.30 3.77 -6.02
CA PRO A 246 1.69 2.40 -5.73
C PRO A 246 2.85 2.33 -4.72
N ILE A 247 2.92 1.19 -4.04
CA ILE A 247 3.97 0.87 -3.07
C ILE A 247 4.98 -0.07 -3.70
N TYR A 248 6.23 0.29 -3.58
CA TYR A 248 7.40 -0.51 -3.90
C TYR A 248 7.94 -1.15 -2.62
N ILE A 249 8.19 -2.47 -2.64
CA ILE A 249 8.73 -3.19 -1.50
C ILE A 249 10.24 -3.38 -1.70
N HIS A 250 11.03 -3.03 -0.71
CA HIS A 250 12.46 -3.23 -0.73
C HIS A 250 12.87 -4.49 0.04
N THR A 251 13.53 -5.42 -0.67
CA THR A 251 14.04 -6.66 -0.10
C THR A 251 15.45 -6.94 -0.58
N LYS A 252 16.47 -6.30 -0.07
CA LYS A 252 17.90 -6.53 -0.46
C LYS A 252 18.25 -6.19 -1.91
N LEU A 253 17.53 -5.26 -2.55
CA LEU A 253 17.93 -4.83 -3.87
C LEU A 253 19.20 -3.98 -3.84
N GLU A 254 19.97 -4.09 -4.92
CA GLU A 254 21.09 -3.23 -5.29
C GLU A 254 20.60 -1.78 -5.53
N LEU A 255 20.05 -1.17 -4.48
CA LEU A 255 20.08 0.28 -4.40
C LEU A 255 21.56 0.66 -4.26
N ASP A 256 21.95 1.78 -4.83
CA ASP A 256 23.25 2.38 -4.54
C ASP A 256 23.31 2.57 -3.01
N ASP A 257 23.88 1.57 -2.31
CA ASP A 257 23.84 1.43 -0.84
C ASP A 257 24.32 2.70 -0.14
N GLU A 258 25.27 3.42 -0.75
CA GLU A 258 25.84 4.64 -0.20
C GLU A 258 24.82 5.78 -0.23
N LYS A 259 24.10 5.96 -1.35
CA LYS A 259 23.02 6.98 -1.45
C LYS A 259 21.81 6.65 -0.59
N TYR A 260 21.46 5.36 -0.49
CA TYR A 260 20.37 4.89 0.36
C TYR A 260 20.63 5.20 1.83
N GLU A 261 21.81 4.86 2.35
CA GLU A 261 22.19 5.11 3.74
C GLU A 261 22.26 6.61 4.05
N ASP A 262 22.69 7.45 3.11
CA ASP A 262 22.70 8.90 3.29
C ASP A 262 21.27 9.49 3.34
N ILE A 263 20.39 9.03 2.47
CA ILE A 263 18.96 9.45 2.49
C ILE A 263 18.30 9.00 3.79
N ARG A 264 18.54 7.78 4.22
CA ARG A 264 18.04 7.22 5.47
C ARG A 264 18.51 8.04 6.68
N LYS A 265 19.80 8.29 6.80
CA LYS A 265 20.39 9.09 7.89
C LYS A 265 19.80 10.50 7.94
N ARG A 266 19.62 11.14 6.76
CA ARG A 266 19.02 12.47 6.68
C ARG A 266 17.58 12.48 7.17
N LYS A 267 16.75 11.52 6.75
CA LYS A 267 15.35 11.40 7.21
C LYS A 267 15.24 11.07 8.70
N GLU A 268 16.10 10.18 9.22
CA GLU A 268 16.15 9.91 10.65
C GLU A 268 16.52 11.17 11.45
N GLN A 269 17.42 12.02 10.94
CA GLN A 269 17.77 13.29 11.56
C GLN A 269 16.61 14.29 11.50
N GLU A 270 15.96 14.44 10.34
CA GLU A 270 14.79 15.30 10.18
C GLU A 270 13.64 14.89 11.14
N LYS A 271 13.44 13.58 11.34
CA LYS A 271 12.47 13.04 12.29
C LYS A 271 12.83 13.36 13.75
N LYS A 272 14.10 13.26 14.12
CA LYS A 272 14.58 13.67 15.45
C LYS A 272 14.37 15.15 15.69
N ASP A 273 14.74 16.00 14.73
CA ASP A 273 14.61 17.44 14.82
C ASP A 273 13.14 17.88 14.96
N ARG A 274 12.24 17.23 14.21
CA ARG A 274 10.79 17.45 14.30
C ARG A 274 10.26 17.08 15.70
N ARG A 275 10.58 15.88 16.20
CA ARG A 275 10.19 15.45 17.54
C ARG A 275 10.70 16.38 18.64
N GLU A 276 11.94 16.87 18.50
CA GLU A 276 12.47 17.87 19.44
C GLU A 276 11.71 19.20 19.39
N LYS A 277 11.34 19.65 18.18
CA LYS A 277 10.55 20.86 18.00
C LYS A 277 9.16 20.70 18.63
N GLU A 278 8.47 19.61 18.35
CA GLU A 278 7.16 19.32 18.96
C GLU A 278 7.22 19.25 20.49
N LEU A 279 8.26 18.61 21.03
CA LEU A 279 8.46 18.55 22.48
C LEU A 279 8.74 19.94 23.10
N LYS A 280 9.50 20.78 22.41
CA LYS A 280 9.71 22.18 22.83
C LYS A 280 8.40 22.98 22.80
N ASP A 281 7.58 22.81 21.77
CA ASP A 281 6.29 23.46 21.66
C ASP A 281 5.28 22.97 22.71
N LEU A 282 5.25 21.67 23.00
CA LEU A 282 4.44 21.11 24.08
C LEU A 282 4.85 21.69 25.45
N LYS A 283 6.14 21.68 25.77
CA LYS A 283 6.66 22.28 27.01
C LYS A 283 6.33 23.76 27.11
N ARG A 284 6.41 24.51 25.98
CA ARG A 284 6.01 25.91 25.94
C ARG A 284 4.52 26.10 26.22
N LYS A 285 3.66 25.27 25.61
CA LYS A 285 2.20 25.30 25.85
C LYS A 285 1.85 24.96 27.31
N GLU A 286 2.52 23.97 27.89
CA GLU A 286 2.33 23.63 29.31
C GLU A 286 2.77 24.76 30.25
N LYS A 287 3.90 25.39 29.97
CA LYS A 287 4.37 26.56 30.74
C LYS A 287 3.39 27.71 30.67
N ILE A 288 2.84 28.00 29.47
CA ILE A 288 1.81 29.03 29.29
C ILE A 288 0.55 28.68 30.09
N LYS A 289 0.07 27.42 30.00
CA LYS A 289 -1.08 26.95 30.80
C LYS A 289 -0.83 27.08 32.31
N SER A 290 0.38 26.79 32.78
CA SER A 290 0.75 26.93 34.17
C SER A 290 0.71 28.39 34.63
N ILE A 291 1.28 29.30 33.82
CA ILE A 291 1.25 30.76 34.11
C ILE A 291 -0.19 31.27 34.15
N LEU A 292 -1.04 30.86 33.17
CA LEU A 292 -2.44 31.31 33.15
C LEU A 292 -3.25 30.80 34.36
N ARG A 293 -2.89 29.65 34.93
CA ARG A 293 -3.52 29.12 36.18
C ARG A 293 -3.13 29.88 37.43
N THR A 294 -1.99 30.55 37.44
CA THR A 294 -1.48 31.29 38.59
C THR A 294 -1.83 32.80 38.54
N LEU A 295 -2.38 33.30 37.46
CA LEU A 295 -2.84 34.68 37.35
C LEU A 295 -4.20 34.85 38.08
N PRO A 296 -4.34 35.84 38.99
CA PRO A 296 -5.64 36.13 39.58
C PRO A 296 -6.61 36.56 38.48
N TRP A 297 -7.87 36.13 38.59
CA TRP A 297 -8.98 36.47 37.72
C TRP A 297 -9.18 37.99 37.64
N ILE A 298 -8.47 38.67 36.77
CA ILE A 298 -8.72 40.05 36.39
C ILE A 298 -9.57 39.98 35.12
N GLY A 299 -10.83 40.42 35.24
CA GLY A 299 -11.88 40.25 34.24
C GLY A 299 -11.51 40.81 32.85
N PHE A 300 -12.11 40.23 31.82
CA PHE A 300 -12.15 40.61 30.39
C PHE A 300 -10.85 40.71 29.59
N GLY A 301 -9.66 40.86 30.18
CA GLY A 301 -8.40 40.87 29.43
C GLY A 301 -7.85 39.51 29.03
N ALA A 302 -8.22 38.46 29.72
CA ALA A 302 -7.69 37.07 29.52
C ALA A 302 -8.20 36.43 28.23
N VAL A 303 -9.40 36.77 27.75
CA VAL A 303 -10.01 36.20 26.52
C VAL A 303 -9.29 36.74 25.27
N ALA A 304 -8.86 38.00 25.26
CA ALA A 304 -8.13 38.59 24.13
C ALA A 304 -6.71 38.03 24.00
N ILE A 305 -6.05 37.72 25.12
CA ILE A 305 -4.73 37.07 25.14
C ILE A 305 -4.83 35.65 24.70
N TRP A 306 -5.88 34.91 25.11
CA TRP A 306 -6.13 33.55 24.67
C TRP A 306 -6.39 33.48 23.15
N ALA A 307 -7.23 34.35 22.60
CA ALA A 307 -7.52 34.40 21.18
C ALA A 307 -6.30 34.78 20.31
N TYR A 308 -5.44 35.70 20.80
CA TYR A 308 -4.24 36.11 20.07
C TYR A 308 -3.16 35.01 19.98
N PHE A 309 -3.04 34.15 20.99
CA PHE A 309 -2.03 33.08 21.01
C PHE A 309 -2.50 31.74 20.47
N PHE A 310 -3.82 31.52 20.31
CA PHE A 310 -4.37 30.22 19.87
C PHE A 310 -5.07 30.26 18.50
N ASN A 311 -5.45 31.43 17.95
CA ASN A 311 -6.05 31.55 16.63
C ASN A 311 -5.09 32.08 15.55
N GLY A 312 -3.81 32.19 15.84
CA GLY A 312 -2.78 32.66 14.90
C GLY A 312 -1.95 31.57 14.26
N VAL A 313 -2.57 30.42 13.89
CA VAL A 313 -1.96 29.43 13.00
C VAL A 313 -3.07 28.87 12.11
N GLU A 314 -3.28 29.52 10.98
CA GLU A 314 -3.71 28.89 9.74
C GLU A 314 -2.48 28.50 8.94
#